data_f2898176b97afec078702fde220a8046
#
_entry.id   f2898176b97afec078702fde220a8046
#
_cell.length_a   1.000
_cell.length_b   1.000
_cell.length_c   1.000
_cell.angle_alpha   90.00
_cell.angle_beta   90.00
_cell.angle_gamma   90.00
#
_symmetry.space_group_name_H-M   'P 1'
#
loop_
_entity.id
_entity.type
_entity.pdbx_description
1 polymer ?
#
loop_
_entity_poly.entity_id
_entity_poly.type
_entity_poly.pdbx_seq_one_letter_code
_entity_poly.pdbx_strand_id
1 'polypeptide(L)'
;MPLFHYATDDEIKNGATTDIYFVRTKKVLEAKGLERLHAVAEVTSGELPRNWPWGIICGIEEEAHLFEGCPVDVYAMPEGSVFYHNDQHGIREPVLFVEGPYGDFCTLETPLLGLICQASGAATAAARIKKIAREKRVVAFGIRRMHPALCPMLDRAAYVGGLDGVSSLKGAETVGVEPSGTMPHALIVAFEDQVTAWKAFDEVMPSDVPRIALVDTYFDEKIEAIMAADALKGRLDGVRLDTPGSRKGDFAEIIREVRWELDIRGFRRVKIFVSGGLNEESVRVLSEAGADAFGVGTSVSNAPTLNFALDIIDLEGKLVAKRGKLGGKKQVWRCPKCLTDTVLPSKAPSPKCAECKGKTEPMLKPLVKDGKIIAELAKPKAIREYVLEQVKSLSLESAVS
;
A
#
# COMPACT_ATOMS: atom_id res chain seq x y z
N MET A 1 6.32 27.59 -13.00
CA MET A 1 5.49 26.81 -12.04
C MET A 1 4.69 25.79 -12.81
N PRO A 2 4.56 24.58 -12.32
CA PRO A 2 3.67 23.60 -12.93
C PRO A 2 2.22 24.11 -12.94
N LEU A 3 1.43 23.67 -13.93
CA LEU A 3 0.00 24.03 -14.03
C LEU A 3 -0.84 23.44 -12.91
N PHE A 4 -0.43 22.31 -12.37
CA PHE A 4 -1.10 21.62 -11.27
C PHE A 4 -0.26 21.76 -9.98
N HIS A 5 -0.92 21.70 -8.82
CA HIS A 5 -0.28 21.87 -7.51
C HIS A 5 0.41 20.58 -7.06
N TYR A 6 1.61 20.35 -7.55
CA TYR A 6 2.50 19.25 -7.11
C TYR A 6 3.96 19.73 -7.14
N ALA A 7 4.79 19.13 -6.31
CA ALA A 7 6.22 19.36 -6.34
C ALA A 7 6.89 18.48 -7.40
N THR A 8 7.90 19.02 -8.08
CA THR A 8 8.75 18.26 -9.00
C THR A 8 9.77 17.44 -8.23
N ASP A 9 10.38 16.45 -8.89
CA ASP A 9 11.45 15.62 -8.30
C ASP A 9 12.58 16.49 -7.74
N ASP A 10 13.01 17.52 -8.49
CA ASP A 10 14.05 18.44 -8.05
C ASP A 10 13.64 19.25 -6.81
N GLU A 11 12.39 19.70 -6.73
CA GLU A 11 11.87 20.43 -5.57
C GLU A 11 11.79 19.52 -4.33
N ILE A 12 11.47 18.25 -4.49
CA ILE A 12 11.49 17.27 -3.40
C ILE A 12 12.93 17.02 -2.95
N LYS A 13 13.83 16.69 -3.87
CA LYS A 13 15.24 16.35 -3.59
C LYS A 13 16.03 17.51 -2.98
N ASN A 14 15.73 18.75 -3.34
CA ASN A 14 16.41 19.94 -2.77
C ASN A 14 15.77 20.45 -1.48
N GLY A 15 14.74 19.77 -0.96
CA GLY A 15 14.08 20.11 0.30
C GLY A 15 13.12 21.29 0.20
N ALA A 16 12.63 21.67 -0.99
CA ALA A 16 11.63 22.74 -1.12
C ALA A 16 10.29 22.38 -0.48
N THR A 17 10.03 21.08 -0.27
CA THR A 17 8.82 20.57 0.39
C THR A 17 8.96 20.44 1.92
N THR A 18 10.04 20.96 2.50
CA THR A 18 10.29 20.85 3.94
C THR A 18 9.52 21.90 4.75
N ASP A 19 9.33 21.62 6.03
CA ASP A 19 8.82 22.59 6.99
C ASP A 19 9.84 23.69 7.28
N ILE A 20 9.38 24.93 7.40
CA ILE A 20 10.23 26.11 7.58
C ILE A 20 11.17 26.02 8.81
N TYR A 21 10.79 25.28 9.85
CA TYR A 21 11.63 25.14 11.03
C TYR A 21 12.91 24.35 10.75
N PHE A 22 12.95 23.44 9.79
CA PHE A 22 14.18 22.76 9.37
C PHE A 22 15.12 23.69 8.60
N VAL A 23 14.57 24.59 7.77
CA VAL A 23 15.36 25.64 7.12
C VAL A 23 15.98 26.57 8.16
N ARG A 24 15.21 26.95 9.19
CA ARG A 24 15.71 27.76 10.31
C ARG A 24 16.76 27.01 11.13
N THR A 25 16.55 25.74 11.39
CA THR A 25 17.53 24.87 12.06
C THR A 25 18.84 24.85 11.28
N LYS A 26 18.80 24.59 9.98
CA LYS A 26 20.01 24.59 9.12
C LYS A 26 20.78 25.91 9.21
N LYS A 27 20.07 27.05 9.09
CA LYS A 27 20.68 28.38 9.22
C LYS A 27 21.36 28.60 10.58
N VAL A 28 20.77 28.12 11.67
CA VAL A 28 21.35 28.22 13.02
C VAL A 28 22.59 27.36 13.13
N LEU A 29 22.55 26.12 12.62
CA LEU A 29 23.70 25.22 12.61
C LEU A 29 24.87 25.82 11.81
N GLU A 30 24.62 26.30 10.60
CA GLU A 30 25.61 26.97 9.75
C GLU A 30 26.23 28.19 10.45
N ALA A 31 25.41 29.08 11.04
CA ALA A 31 25.87 30.26 11.76
C ALA A 31 26.71 29.94 13.01
N LYS A 32 26.62 28.71 13.53
CA LYS A 32 27.39 28.25 14.71
C LYS A 32 28.50 27.26 14.35
N GLY A 33 28.70 26.93 13.07
CA GLY A 33 29.68 25.94 12.62
C GLY A 33 29.36 24.52 13.07
N LEU A 34 28.05 24.20 13.21
CA LEU A 34 27.54 22.93 13.70
C LEU A 34 26.88 22.08 12.60
N GLU A 35 26.87 22.56 11.35
CA GLU A 35 26.20 21.91 10.21
C GLU A 35 26.85 20.55 9.85
N ARG A 36 28.11 20.37 10.23
CA ARG A 36 28.87 19.12 9.98
C ARG A 36 28.81 18.12 11.14
N LEU A 37 28.04 18.39 12.20
CA LEU A 37 27.84 17.44 13.29
C LEU A 37 27.33 16.09 12.75
N HIS A 38 28.07 15.03 13.01
CA HIS A 38 27.66 13.69 12.59
C HIS A 38 26.53 13.19 13.47
N ALA A 39 25.38 12.92 12.86
CA ALA A 39 24.18 12.43 13.54
C ALA A 39 23.75 11.08 12.98
N VAL A 40 23.17 10.26 13.86
CA VAL A 40 22.36 9.11 13.47
C VAL A 40 20.92 9.39 13.88
N ALA A 41 20.03 9.37 12.92
CA ALA A 41 18.58 9.56 13.14
C ALA A 41 17.82 8.29 12.76
N GLU A 42 16.90 7.87 13.64
CA GLU A 42 16.04 6.71 13.40
C GLU A 42 14.61 7.13 13.05
N VAL A 43 13.99 6.37 12.17
CA VAL A 43 12.56 6.49 11.85
C VAL A 43 11.80 5.35 12.50
N THR A 44 10.84 5.71 13.36
CA THR A 44 9.96 4.75 14.05
C THR A 44 8.51 5.15 13.85
N SER A 45 7.58 4.17 13.87
CA SER A 45 6.16 4.47 13.81
C SER A 45 5.60 4.89 15.16
N GLY A 46 4.55 5.73 15.15
CA GLY A 46 3.59 5.83 16.25
C GLY A 46 2.71 4.57 16.33
N GLU A 47 1.72 4.58 17.23
CA GLU A 47 0.70 3.54 17.25
C GLU A 47 0.04 3.42 15.88
N LEU A 48 -0.17 2.17 15.44
CA LEU A 48 -0.79 1.92 14.16
C LEU A 48 -2.30 2.24 14.21
N PRO A 49 -2.85 2.87 13.16
CA PRO A 49 -4.24 3.29 13.16
C PRO A 49 -5.18 2.08 13.25
N ARG A 50 -6.39 2.31 13.80
CA ARG A 50 -7.44 1.28 13.93
C ARG A 50 -6.97 0.03 14.68
N ASN A 51 -6.00 0.16 15.58
CA ASN A 51 -5.39 -0.95 16.32
C ASN A 51 -4.84 -2.05 15.40
N TRP A 52 -4.35 -1.70 14.22
CA TRP A 52 -3.69 -2.67 13.35
C TRP A 52 -2.49 -3.28 14.06
N PRO A 53 -2.36 -4.62 14.09
CA PRO A 53 -1.25 -5.26 14.79
C PRO A 53 0.08 -5.13 14.06
N TRP A 54 0.06 -4.82 12.77
CA TRP A 54 1.22 -4.68 11.92
C TRP A 54 0.96 -3.68 10.79
N GLY A 55 2.04 -3.14 10.22
CA GLY A 55 2.05 -2.34 9.02
C GLY A 55 2.95 -2.95 7.93
N ILE A 56 2.81 -2.46 6.70
CA ILE A 56 3.70 -2.76 5.58
C ILE A 56 4.48 -1.50 5.27
N ILE A 57 5.81 -1.57 5.31
CA ILE A 57 6.65 -0.45 4.89
C ILE A 57 6.66 -0.34 3.36
N CYS A 58 6.36 0.86 2.85
CA CYS A 58 6.30 1.17 1.42
C CYS A 58 6.84 2.58 1.17
N GLY A 59 7.48 2.81 0.01
CA GLY A 59 8.15 4.06 -0.34
C GLY A 59 9.67 4.03 -0.19
N ILE A 60 10.28 2.88 0.11
CA ILE A 60 11.74 2.75 0.30
C ILE A 60 12.52 2.98 -0.99
N GLU A 61 11.96 2.66 -2.15
CA GLU A 61 12.55 3.01 -3.46
C GLU A 61 12.69 4.54 -3.59
N GLU A 62 11.64 5.29 -3.24
CA GLU A 62 11.64 6.76 -3.27
C GLU A 62 12.63 7.34 -2.25
N GLU A 63 12.77 6.73 -1.07
CA GLU A 63 13.78 7.09 -0.07
C GLU A 63 15.22 6.94 -0.61
N ALA A 64 15.49 5.86 -1.33
CA ALA A 64 16.81 5.67 -1.96
C ALA A 64 17.12 6.82 -2.92
N HIS A 65 16.16 7.23 -3.74
CA HIS A 65 16.31 8.35 -4.67
C HIS A 65 16.34 9.72 -4.00
N LEU A 66 15.65 9.91 -2.86
CA LEU A 66 15.71 11.15 -2.07
C LEU A 66 17.14 11.41 -1.59
N PHE A 67 17.83 10.37 -1.11
CA PHE A 67 19.19 10.50 -0.57
C PHE A 67 20.31 10.30 -1.60
N GLU A 68 19.98 9.99 -2.86
CA GLU A 68 20.97 9.88 -3.91
C GLU A 68 21.67 11.23 -4.18
N GLY A 69 23.00 11.25 -4.01
CA GLY A 69 23.82 12.47 -4.10
C GLY A 69 23.95 13.23 -2.77
N CYS A 70 23.24 12.88 -1.72
CA CYS A 70 23.40 13.42 -0.37
C CYS A 70 24.51 12.63 0.35
N PRO A 71 25.53 13.27 1.00
CA PRO A 71 26.66 12.54 1.61
C PRO A 71 26.29 11.90 2.95
N VAL A 72 25.34 10.97 2.91
CA VAL A 72 24.83 10.22 4.06
C VAL A 72 24.76 8.73 3.75
N ASP A 73 24.69 7.93 4.80
CA ASP A 73 24.37 6.52 4.75
C ASP A 73 22.92 6.31 5.15
N VAL A 74 22.19 5.45 4.43
CA VAL A 74 20.79 5.08 4.76
C VAL A 74 20.72 3.58 4.91
N TYR A 75 20.06 3.14 5.97
CA TYR A 75 19.75 1.75 6.25
C TYR A 75 18.23 1.63 6.41
N ALA A 76 17.62 0.66 5.75
CA ALA A 76 16.17 0.49 5.79
C ALA A 76 15.77 -0.98 5.86
N MET A 77 14.57 -1.24 6.35
CA MET A 77 13.91 -2.52 6.10
C MET A 77 13.66 -2.67 4.59
N PRO A 78 13.77 -3.88 4.03
CA PRO A 78 13.38 -4.12 2.64
C PRO A 78 11.94 -3.66 2.41
N GLU A 79 11.67 -3.00 1.28
CA GLU A 79 10.31 -2.57 0.94
C GLU A 79 9.35 -3.76 0.92
N GLY A 80 8.14 -3.56 1.41
CA GLY A 80 7.16 -4.64 1.62
C GLY A 80 7.36 -5.43 2.91
N SER A 81 8.34 -5.10 3.74
CA SER A 81 8.46 -5.75 5.05
C SER A 81 7.26 -5.42 5.93
N VAL A 82 6.73 -6.43 6.58
CA VAL A 82 5.88 -6.21 7.75
C VAL A 82 6.71 -5.51 8.83
N PHE A 83 6.15 -4.62 9.60
CA PHE A 83 6.75 -4.04 10.80
C PHE A 83 5.72 -3.89 11.89
N TYR A 84 6.20 -3.76 13.12
CA TYR A 84 5.36 -3.58 14.30
C TYR A 84 5.67 -2.24 14.96
N HIS A 85 4.70 -1.69 15.70
CA HIS A 85 4.94 -0.48 16.48
C HIS A 85 6.04 -0.68 17.52
N ASN A 86 6.02 -1.83 18.20
CA ASN A 86 7.02 -2.26 19.17
C ASN A 86 7.36 -3.74 18.96
N ASP A 87 8.56 -4.11 19.35
CA ASP A 87 8.93 -5.51 19.49
C ASP A 87 8.22 -6.17 20.70
N GLN A 88 8.46 -7.44 20.91
CA GLN A 88 7.88 -8.20 22.03
C GLN A 88 8.28 -7.70 23.44
N HIS A 89 9.26 -6.82 23.55
CA HIS A 89 9.73 -6.22 24.80
C HIS A 89 9.26 -4.76 24.96
N GLY A 90 8.41 -4.27 24.06
CA GLY A 90 7.90 -2.90 24.07
C GLY A 90 8.91 -1.87 23.55
N ILE A 91 9.97 -2.29 22.87
CA ILE A 91 10.94 -1.40 22.24
C ILE A 91 10.45 -1.04 20.83
N ARG A 92 10.37 0.26 20.52
CA ARG A 92 9.94 0.73 19.21
C ARG A 92 10.86 0.22 18.10
N GLU A 93 10.26 -0.29 17.03
CA GLU A 93 10.99 -0.75 15.86
C GLU A 93 11.40 0.40 14.96
N PRO A 94 12.72 0.60 14.71
CA PRO A 94 13.15 1.47 13.64
C PRO A 94 12.93 0.78 12.29
N VAL A 95 12.36 1.52 11.33
CA VAL A 95 12.18 1.04 9.95
C VAL A 95 13.27 1.55 9.02
N LEU A 96 13.95 2.64 9.42
CA LEU A 96 15.00 3.29 8.64
C LEU A 96 15.93 4.07 9.57
N PHE A 97 17.19 4.22 9.15
CA PHE A 97 18.18 5.14 9.70
C PHE A 97 18.78 6.01 8.62
N VAL A 98 19.05 7.26 8.98
CA VAL A 98 19.93 8.17 8.22
C VAL A 98 21.14 8.50 9.10
N GLU A 99 22.33 8.39 8.55
CA GLU A 99 23.60 8.60 9.26
C GLU A 99 24.53 9.49 8.43
N GLY A 100 24.99 10.61 8.98
CA GLY A 100 25.88 11.55 8.32
C GLY A 100 25.82 12.94 8.91
N PRO A 101 26.39 13.97 8.23
CA PRO A 101 26.34 15.36 8.69
C PRO A 101 24.90 15.86 8.76
N TYR A 102 24.42 16.27 9.94
CA TYR A 102 23.02 16.63 10.15
C TYR A 102 22.55 17.79 9.26
N GLY A 103 23.41 18.78 9.00
CA GLY A 103 23.10 19.89 8.12
C GLY A 103 22.82 19.49 6.67
N ASP A 104 23.30 18.32 6.23
CA ASP A 104 23.11 17.83 4.86
C ASP A 104 21.73 17.18 4.68
N PHE A 105 21.13 16.61 5.74
CA PHE A 105 19.85 15.92 5.65
C PHE A 105 18.71 16.49 6.50
N CYS A 106 18.95 17.47 7.37
CA CYS A 106 17.90 18.01 8.25
C CYS A 106 16.70 18.59 7.49
N THR A 107 16.91 19.15 6.30
CA THR A 107 15.82 19.67 5.44
C THR A 107 15.09 18.57 4.67
N LEU A 108 15.56 17.33 4.70
CA LEU A 108 14.95 16.19 4.04
C LEU A 108 14.02 15.38 4.96
N GLU A 109 13.93 15.74 6.26
CA GLU A 109 13.06 15.00 7.20
C GLU A 109 11.58 15.05 6.78
N THR A 110 11.05 16.21 6.39
CA THR A 110 9.64 16.31 5.95
C THR A 110 9.36 15.47 4.69
N PRO A 111 10.12 15.58 3.58
CA PRO A 111 9.88 14.72 2.42
C PRO A 111 10.11 13.25 2.73
N LEU A 112 11.14 12.87 3.49
CA LEU A 112 11.36 11.48 3.93
C LEU A 112 10.10 10.89 4.59
N LEU A 113 9.58 11.53 5.61
CA LEU A 113 8.39 11.05 6.30
C LEU A 113 7.17 11.02 5.37
N GLY A 114 7.04 12.02 4.48
CA GLY A 114 5.97 12.10 3.49
C GLY A 114 5.94 10.92 2.53
N LEU A 115 7.09 10.50 2.03
CA LEU A 115 7.22 9.40 1.06
C LEU A 115 6.74 8.05 1.64
N ILE A 116 7.01 7.77 2.91
CA ILE A 116 6.66 6.49 3.53
C ILE A 116 5.32 6.48 4.27
N CYS A 117 4.85 7.61 4.84
CA CYS A 117 3.65 7.65 5.68
C CYS A 117 2.40 7.21 4.93
N GLN A 118 2.11 7.83 3.77
CA GLN A 118 0.90 7.56 3.01
C GLN A 118 1.02 6.25 2.22
N ALA A 119 2.16 6.00 1.60
CA ALA A 119 2.41 4.76 0.86
C ALA A 119 2.26 3.53 1.76
N SER A 120 2.85 3.55 2.97
CA SER A 120 2.73 2.45 3.94
C SER A 120 1.29 2.26 4.43
N GLY A 121 0.54 3.35 4.62
CA GLY A 121 -0.88 3.28 4.98
C GLY A 121 -1.72 2.57 3.92
N ALA A 122 -1.55 2.98 2.65
CA ALA A 122 -2.24 2.39 1.52
C ALA A 122 -1.84 0.91 1.30
N ALA A 123 -0.54 0.58 1.38
CA ALA A 123 -0.04 -0.78 1.27
C ALA A 123 -0.56 -1.68 2.39
N THR A 124 -0.60 -1.18 3.63
CA THR A 124 -1.14 -1.93 4.77
C THR A 124 -2.63 -2.22 4.60
N ALA A 125 -3.44 -1.23 4.22
CA ALA A 125 -4.87 -1.43 3.97
C ALA A 125 -5.11 -2.43 2.84
N ALA A 126 -4.32 -2.35 1.77
CA ALA A 126 -4.38 -3.28 0.65
C ALA A 126 -4.03 -4.72 1.08
N ALA A 127 -2.97 -4.90 1.88
CA ALA A 127 -2.53 -6.21 2.39
C ALA A 127 -3.61 -6.86 3.28
N ARG A 128 -4.25 -6.09 4.15
CA ARG A 128 -5.33 -6.54 5.01
C ARG A 128 -6.55 -6.99 4.22
N ILE A 129 -6.97 -6.18 3.24
CA ILE A 129 -8.09 -6.53 2.34
C ILE A 129 -7.76 -7.79 1.52
N LYS A 130 -6.56 -7.88 0.95
CA LYS A 130 -6.13 -9.05 0.18
C LYS A 130 -6.08 -10.32 1.03
N LYS A 131 -5.61 -10.22 2.26
CA LYS A 131 -5.62 -11.34 3.21
C LYS A 131 -7.05 -11.86 3.47
N ILE A 132 -8.03 -10.97 3.61
CA ILE A 132 -9.46 -11.34 3.77
C ILE A 132 -10.00 -11.96 2.48
N ALA A 133 -9.70 -11.38 1.33
CA ALA A 133 -10.15 -11.86 0.03
C ALA A 133 -9.52 -13.22 -0.38
N ARG A 134 -8.40 -13.60 0.24
CA ARG A 134 -7.65 -14.83 -0.05
C ARG A 134 -7.28 -14.92 -1.53
N GLU A 135 -7.68 -16.00 -2.21
CA GLU A 135 -7.40 -16.26 -3.63
C GLU A 135 -8.25 -15.41 -4.59
N LYS A 136 -9.27 -14.72 -4.08
CA LYS A 136 -10.14 -13.89 -4.91
C LYS A 136 -9.40 -12.66 -5.43
N ARG A 137 -9.70 -12.27 -6.66
CA ARG A 137 -9.08 -11.12 -7.31
C ARG A 137 -9.55 -9.83 -6.66
N VAL A 138 -8.61 -8.94 -6.34
CA VAL A 138 -8.89 -7.59 -5.81
C VAL A 138 -8.16 -6.55 -6.65
N VAL A 139 -8.88 -5.56 -7.16
CA VAL A 139 -8.33 -4.50 -8.02
C VAL A 139 -8.51 -3.13 -7.35
N ALA A 140 -7.49 -2.28 -7.44
CA ALA A 140 -7.55 -0.91 -6.94
C ALA A 140 -8.39 0.00 -7.86
N PHE A 141 -9.46 0.61 -7.33
CA PHE A 141 -10.37 1.53 -8.02
C PHE A 141 -10.46 2.90 -7.35
N GLY A 142 -9.47 3.26 -6.51
CA GLY A 142 -9.52 4.42 -5.61
C GLY A 142 -9.07 5.74 -6.20
N ILE A 143 -8.34 5.75 -7.30
CA ILE A 143 -7.61 6.91 -7.82
C ILE A 143 -8.51 8.10 -8.16
N ARG A 144 -9.73 7.88 -8.63
CA ARG A 144 -10.70 8.95 -8.94
C ARG A 144 -11.06 9.84 -7.74
N ARG A 145 -10.66 9.47 -6.53
CA ARG A 145 -10.90 10.20 -5.27
C ARG A 145 -9.69 10.98 -4.78
N MET A 146 -8.57 10.91 -5.50
CA MET A 146 -7.30 11.50 -5.11
C MET A 146 -6.83 12.51 -6.17
N HIS A 147 -5.92 13.41 -5.76
CA HIS A 147 -5.28 14.30 -6.71
C HIS A 147 -4.49 13.47 -7.74
N PRO A 148 -4.56 13.77 -9.05
CA PRO A 148 -3.90 12.99 -10.10
C PRO A 148 -2.39 12.78 -9.89
N ALA A 149 -1.70 13.71 -9.24
CA ALA A 149 -0.28 13.58 -8.91
C ALA A 149 0.03 12.39 -7.97
N LEU A 150 -0.95 11.96 -7.15
CA LEU A 150 -0.79 10.83 -6.23
C LEU A 150 -1.09 9.46 -6.87
N CYS A 151 -1.55 9.47 -8.12
CA CYS A 151 -1.99 8.25 -8.81
C CYS A 151 -0.91 7.16 -8.88
N PRO A 152 0.33 7.44 -9.34
CA PRO A 152 1.37 6.41 -9.44
C PRO A 152 1.71 5.80 -8.08
N MET A 153 1.93 6.63 -7.07
CA MET A 153 2.28 6.21 -5.71
C MET A 153 1.20 5.35 -5.08
N LEU A 154 -0.08 5.77 -5.16
CA LEU A 154 -1.19 5.04 -4.53
C LEU A 154 -1.47 3.70 -5.22
N ASP A 155 -1.46 3.66 -6.54
CA ASP A 155 -1.63 2.40 -7.28
C ASP A 155 -0.44 1.46 -7.05
N ARG A 156 0.81 2.01 -6.98
CA ARG A 156 1.99 1.22 -6.62
C ARG A 156 1.86 0.65 -5.21
N ALA A 157 1.50 1.47 -4.23
CA ALA A 157 1.32 1.04 -2.85
C ALA A 157 0.22 -0.04 -2.71
N ALA A 158 -0.91 0.14 -3.41
CA ALA A 158 -1.98 -0.86 -3.44
C ALA A 158 -1.52 -2.19 -4.04
N TYR A 159 -0.78 -2.16 -5.15
CA TYR A 159 -0.24 -3.36 -5.79
C TYR A 159 0.80 -4.05 -4.93
N VAL A 160 1.78 -3.31 -4.41
CA VAL A 160 2.81 -3.80 -3.48
C VAL A 160 2.16 -4.41 -2.24
N GLY A 161 1.12 -3.78 -1.70
CA GLY A 161 0.32 -4.31 -0.59
C GLY A 161 -0.45 -5.59 -0.91
N GLY A 162 -0.41 -6.08 -2.15
CA GLY A 162 -0.92 -7.41 -2.50
C GLY A 162 -2.14 -7.42 -3.42
N LEU A 163 -2.69 -6.26 -3.83
CA LEU A 163 -3.79 -6.26 -4.79
C LEU A 163 -3.35 -6.84 -6.15
N ASP A 164 -4.30 -7.39 -6.89
CA ASP A 164 -4.03 -8.17 -8.11
C ASP A 164 -3.98 -7.31 -9.37
N GLY A 165 -4.27 -6.01 -9.25
CA GLY A 165 -4.22 -5.07 -10.34
C GLY A 165 -4.61 -3.66 -9.90
N VAL A 166 -4.37 -2.72 -10.80
CA VAL A 166 -4.67 -1.29 -10.64
C VAL A 166 -5.43 -0.78 -11.85
N SER A 167 -6.19 0.29 -11.69
CA SER A 167 -7.13 0.74 -12.74
C SER A 167 -6.64 1.95 -13.53
N SER A 168 -5.66 2.70 -13.04
CA SER A 168 -5.15 3.85 -13.79
C SER A 168 -4.06 3.45 -14.78
N LEU A 169 -3.99 4.16 -15.91
CA LEU A 169 -2.95 3.94 -16.90
C LEU A 169 -1.55 4.19 -16.33
N LYS A 170 -1.36 5.33 -15.65
CA LYS A 170 -0.05 5.69 -15.09
C LYS A 170 0.36 4.78 -13.93
N GLY A 171 -0.58 4.37 -13.08
CA GLY A 171 -0.32 3.39 -12.02
C GLY A 171 0.08 2.02 -12.58
N ALA A 172 -0.60 1.56 -13.62
CA ALA A 172 -0.29 0.30 -14.31
C ALA A 172 1.11 0.33 -14.94
N GLU A 173 1.47 1.42 -15.60
CA GLU A 173 2.83 1.67 -16.12
C GLU A 173 3.88 1.61 -15.00
N THR A 174 3.60 2.28 -13.86
CA THR A 174 4.52 2.34 -12.71
C THR A 174 4.81 0.95 -12.12
N VAL A 175 3.80 0.07 -12.08
CA VAL A 175 4.00 -1.28 -11.52
C VAL A 175 4.34 -2.34 -12.57
N GLY A 176 4.29 -1.98 -13.85
CA GLY A 176 4.62 -2.88 -14.97
C GLY A 176 3.56 -3.96 -15.23
N VAL A 177 2.26 -3.60 -15.13
CA VAL A 177 1.13 -4.49 -15.41
C VAL A 177 0.14 -3.84 -16.36
N GLU A 178 -0.74 -4.65 -16.97
CA GLU A 178 -1.88 -4.11 -17.72
C GLU A 178 -2.92 -3.49 -16.79
N PRO A 179 -3.50 -2.34 -17.15
CA PRO A 179 -4.55 -1.72 -16.34
C PRO A 179 -5.81 -2.60 -16.32
N SER A 180 -6.41 -2.71 -15.15
CA SER A 180 -7.60 -3.53 -14.93
C SER A 180 -8.84 -2.64 -14.79
N GLY A 181 -9.87 -2.95 -15.55
CA GLY A 181 -11.13 -2.22 -15.52
C GLY A 181 -12.24 -2.99 -16.22
N THR A 182 -13.45 -2.44 -16.14
CA THR A 182 -14.62 -2.92 -16.87
C THR A 182 -15.24 -1.75 -17.62
N MET A 183 -16.55 -1.70 -17.77
CA MET A 183 -17.27 -0.56 -18.34
C MET A 183 -17.89 0.33 -17.24
N PRO A 184 -18.01 1.65 -17.44
CA PRO A 184 -18.74 2.54 -16.54
C PRO A 184 -20.24 2.59 -16.88
N HIS A 185 -21.09 3.00 -15.92
CA HIS A 185 -22.51 3.30 -16.16
C HIS A 185 -22.69 4.31 -17.31
N ALA A 186 -21.76 5.27 -17.46
CA ALA A 186 -21.83 6.25 -18.54
C ALA A 186 -21.86 5.64 -19.94
N LEU A 187 -21.19 4.49 -20.16
CA LEU A 187 -21.26 3.78 -21.42
C LEU A 187 -22.70 3.28 -21.69
N ILE A 188 -23.32 2.66 -20.69
CA ILE A 188 -24.68 2.12 -20.79
C ILE A 188 -25.68 3.25 -21.02
N VAL A 189 -25.54 4.33 -20.27
CA VAL A 189 -26.41 5.52 -20.43
C VAL A 189 -26.25 6.16 -21.82
N ALA A 190 -25.04 6.17 -22.39
CA ALA A 190 -24.81 6.72 -23.75
C ALA A 190 -25.49 5.90 -24.85
N PHE A 191 -25.76 4.62 -24.62
CA PHE A 191 -26.50 3.75 -25.54
C PHE A 191 -28.01 3.70 -25.24
N GLU A 192 -28.48 4.29 -24.11
CA GLU A 192 -29.87 4.25 -23.64
C GLU A 192 -30.42 2.83 -23.42
N ASP A 193 -29.62 1.80 -23.65
CA ASP A 193 -29.95 0.38 -23.50
C ASP A 193 -28.72 -0.44 -23.13
N GLN A 194 -28.80 -1.19 -22.03
CA GLN A 194 -27.67 -1.97 -21.54
C GLN A 194 -27.29 -3.13 -22.44
N VAL A 195 -28.25 -3.81 -23.08
CA VAL A 195 -27.96 -4.92 -23.98
C VAL A 195 -27.19 -4.44 -25.23
N THR A 196 -27.58 -3.31 -25.77
CA THR A 196 -26.88 -2.68 -26.91
C THR A 196 -25.48 -2.24 -26.50
N ALA A 197 -25.32 -1.64 -25.32
CA ALA A 197 -24.00 -1.25 -24.81
C ALA A 197 -23.06 -2.45 -24.61
N TRP A 198 -23.56 -3.53 -24.00
CA TRP A 198 -22.75 -4.75 -23.78
C TRP A 198 -22.32 -5.40 -25.08
N LYS A 199 -23.21 -5.48 -26.09
CA LYS A 199 -22.89 -6.02 -27.41
C LYS A 199 -21.88 -5.13 -28.15
N ALA A 200 -22.04 -3.81 -28.10
CA ALA A 200 -21.07 -2.89 -28.67
C ALA A 200 -19.69 -3.01 -28.01
N PHE A 201 -19.62 -3.12 -26.69
CA PHE A 201 -18.37 -3.38 -25.98
C PHE A 201 -17.72 -4.69 -26.42
N ASP A 202 -18.48 -5.77 -26.53
CA ASP A 202 -17.99 -7.06 -26.97
C ASP A 202 -17.48 -7.05 -28.43
N GLU A 203 -18.13 -6.30 -29.31
CA GLU A 203 -17.74 -6.16 -30.70
C GLU A 203 -16.42 -5.36 -30.87
N VAL A 204 -16.27 -4.29 -30.08
CA VAL A 204 -15.16 -3.33 -30.25
C VAL A 204 -13.91 -3.74 -29.49
N MET A 205 -14.05 -4.37 -28.31
CA MET A 205 -12.90 -4.69 -27.46
C MET A 205 -12.14 -5.91 -27.98
N PRO A 206 -10.78 -5.88 -27.91
CA PRO A 206 -9.94 -7.04 -28.23
C PRO A 206 -10.33 -8.29 -27.41
N SER A 207 -10.01 -9.47 -27.91
CA SER A 207 -10.42 -10.75 -27.31
C SER A 207 -9.80 -11.04 -25.96
N ASP A 208 -8.68 -10.41 -25.60
CA ASP A 208 -7.99 -10.50 -24.31
C ASP A 208 -8.61 -9.62 -23.22
N VAL A 209 -9.49 -8.68 -23.59
CA VAL A 209 -10.25 -7.87 -22.62
C VAL A 209 -11.45 -8.69 -22.11
N PRO A 210 -11.57 -8.97 -20.79
CA PRO A 210 -12.70 -9.73 -20.25
C PRO A 210 -14.05 -9.02 -20.45
N ARG A 211 -15.06 -9.79 -20.85
CA ARG A 211 -16.46 -9.32 -20.99
C ARG A 211 -17.16 -9.37 -19.65
N ILE A 212 -16.96 -8.31 -18.88
CA ILE A 212 -17.59 -8.12 -17.57
C ILE A 212 -18.70 -7.07 -17.71
N ALA A 213 -19.94 -7.52 -17.78
CA ALA A 213 -21.11 -6.64 -17.92
C ALA A 213 -21.43 -5.94 -16.60
N LEU A 214 -21.66 -4.63 -16.62
CA LEU A 214 -22.15 -3.87 -15.48
C LEU A 214 -23.67 -4.03 -15.43
N VAL A 215 -24.20 -4.49 -14.27
CA VAL A 215 -25.57 -5.04 -14.17
C VAL A 215 -26.40 -4.38 -13.06
N ASP A 216 -26.39 -3.06 -12.97
CA ASP A 216 -27.12 -2.27 -11.99
C ASP A 216 -27.40 -0.84 -12.48
N THR A 217 -27.61 -0.67 -13.79
CA THR A 217 -27.80 0.66 -14.37
C THR A 217 -29.26 1.09 -14.43
N TYR A 218 -30.14 0.28 -14.97
CA TYR A 218 -31.56 0.62 -15.17
C TYR A 218 -32.52 -0.28 -14.39
N PHE A 219 -32.18 -1.57 -14.23
CA PHE A 219 -32.97 -2.55 -13.48
C PHE A 219 -32.21 -3.04 -12.26
N ASP A 220 -32.77 -4.02 -11.55
CA ASP A 220 -32.05 -4.69 -10.46
C ASP A 220 -30.98 -5.63 -10.99
N GLU A 221 -30.00 -5.92 -10.14
CA GLU A 221 -28.79 -6.68 -10.46
C GLU A 221 -29.09 -8.08 -11.01
N LYS A 222 -30.13 -8.73 -10.48
CA LYS A 222 -30.54 -10.08 -10.90
C LYS A 222 -31.07 -10.05 -12.33
N ILE A 223 -31.98 -9.12 -12.64
CA ILE A 223 -32.58 -8.99 -13.97
C ILE A 223 -31.50 -8.63 -15.00
N GLU A 224 -30.66 -7.63 -14.72
CA GLU A 224 -29.61 -7.26 -15.66
C GLU A 224 -28.55 -8.37 -15.82
N ALA A 225 -28.23 -9.14 -14.77
CA ALA A 225 -27.33 -10.29 -14.89
C ALA A 225 -27.90 -11.38 -15.83
N ILE A 226 -29.21 -11.65 -15.75
CA ILE A 226 -29.88 -12.57 -16.68
C ILE A 226 -29.83 -12.02 -18.11
N MET A 227 -30.17 -10.74 -18.29
CA MET A 227 -30.12 -10.08 -19.61
C MET A 227 -28.71 -10.14 -20.22
N ALA A 228 -27.65 -9.91 -19.41
CA ALA A 228 -26.26 -9.98 -19.87
C ALA A 228 -25.87 -11.40 -20.29
N ALA A 229 -26.31 -12.41 -19.51
CA ALA A 229 -26.08 -13.82 -19.83
C ALA A 229 -26.76 -14.21 -21.15
N ASP A 230 -27.98 -13.78 -21.38
CA ASP A 230 -28.71 -14.05 -22.62
C ASP A 230 -28.14 -13.31 -23.82
N ALA A 231 -27.68 -12.05 -23.61
CA ALA A 231 -27.15 -11.20 -24.68
C ALA A 231 -25.76 -11.66 -25.17
N LEU A 232 -24.84 -11.98 -24.24
CA LEU A 232 -23.44 -12.32 -24.54
C LEU A 232 -23.18 -13.83 -24.56
N LYS A 233 -24.05 -14.61 -23.93
CA LYS A 233 -23.98 -16.10 -23.91
C LYS A 233 -22.59 -16.59 -23.50
N GLY A 234 -21.98 -17.42 -24.34
CA GLY A 234 -20.68 -18.02 -24.09
C GLY A 234 -19.51 -17.05 -24.03
N ARG A 235 -19.68 -15.77 -24.38
CA ARG A 235 -18.65 -14.73 -24.33
C ARG A 235 -18.64 -13.93 -23.01
N LEU A 236 -19.70 -14.04 -22.18
CA LEU A 236 -19.75 -13.39 -20.90
C LEU A 236 -18.76 -14.03 -19.92
N ASP A 237 -17.76 -13.29 -19.45
CA ASP A 237 -16.80 -13.70 -18.45
C ASP A 237 -17.26 -13.40 -17.02
N GLY A 238 -17.99 -12.30 -16.84
CA GLY A 238 -18.48 -11.89 -15.52
C GLY A 238 -19.59 -10.84 -15.57
N VAL A 239 -20.20 -10.65 -14.43
CA VAL A 239 -21.10 -9.53 -14.14
C VAL A 239 -20.53 -8.68 -13.03
N ARG A 240 -20.64 -7.34 -13.15
CA ARG A 240 -20.19 -6.41 -12.12
C ARG A 240 -21.37 -5.72 -11.48
N LEU A 241 -21.42 -5.78 -10.15
CA LEU A 241 -22.36 -5.08 -9.30
C LEU A 241 -21.63 -3.89 -8.65
N ASP A 242 -22.07 -2.67 -8.94
CA ASP A 242 -21.51 -1.40 -8.41
C ASP A 242 -22.54 -0.59 -7.64
N THR A 243 -23.56 -1.26 -7.16
CA THR A 243 -24.77 -0.70 -6.58
C THR A 243 -24.47 0.29 -5.47
N PRO A 244 -25.01 1.52 -5.54
CA PRO A 244 -24.78 2.53 -4.52
C PRO A 244 -25.38 2.13 -3.18
N GLY A 245 -24.75 2.57 -2.07
CA GLY A 245 -25.18 2.22 -0.71
C GLY A 245 -26.66 2.47 -0.41
N SER A 246 -27.26 3.48 -1.04
CA SER A 246 -28.68 3.80 -0.90
C SER A 246 -29.64 2.77 -1.52
N ARG A 247 -29.13 1.84 -2.32
CA ARG A 247 -29.90 0.81 -3.04
C ARG A 247 -29.50 -0.62 -2.70
N LYS A 248 -28.41 -0.81 -1.94
CA LYS A 248 -27.82 -2.13 -1.69
C LYS A 248 -28.72 -3.10 -0.94
N GLY A 249 -29.54 -2.64 0.00
CA GLY A 249 -30.27 -3.57 0.86
C GLY A 249 -29.36 -4.61 1.52
N ASP A 250 -29.78 -5.88 1.57
CA ASP A 250 -28.92 -7.01 1.91
C ASP A 250 -28.15 -7.45 0.67
N PHE A 251 -26.97 -6.89 0.49
CA PHE A 251 -26.18 -7.10 -0.71
C PHE A 251 -25.60 -8.52 -0.81
N ALA A 252 -25.46 -9.21 0.31
CA ALA A 252 -25.05 -10.62 0.32
C ALA A 252 -26.14 -11.52 -0.26
N GLU A 253 -27.40 -11.26 0.07
CA GLU A 253 -28.54 -11.98 -0.52
C GLU A 253 -28.67 -11.71 -2.02
N ILE A 254 -28.50 -10.46 -2.47
CA ILE A 254 -28.49 -10.12 -3.90
C ILE A 254 -27.42 -10.94 -4.65
N ILE A 255 -26.21 -11.05 -4.10
CA ILE A 255 -25.15 -11.87 -4.72
C ILE A 255 -25.55 -13.34 -4.80
N ARG A 256 -26.17 -13.90 -3.75
CA ARG A 256 -26.66 -15.30 -3.76
C ARG A 256 -27.76 -15.50 -4.80
N GLU A 257 -28.69 -14.55 -4.93
CA GLU A 257 -29.71 -14.58 -5.97
C GLU A 257 -29.13 -14.53 -7.37
N VAL A 258 -28.21 -13.59 -7.64
CA VAL A 258 -27.51 -13.48 -8.93
C VAL A 258 -26.76 -14.78 -9.25
N ARG A 259 -26.04 -15.35 -8.28
CA ARG A 259 -25.32 -16.62 -8.47
C ARG A 259 -26.27 -17.76 -8.80
N TRP A 260 -27.38 -17.88 -8.04
CA TRP A 260 -28.40 -18.90 -8.26
C TRP A 260 -28.99 -18.80 -9.68
N GLU A 261 -29.40 -17.61 -10.12
CA GLU A 261 -30.00 -17.38 -11.42
C GLU A 261 -29.05 -17.69 -12.58
N LEU A 262 -27.78 -17.35 -12.44
CA LEU A 262 -26.76 -17.72 -13.42
C LEU A 262 -26.55 -19.23 -13.46
N ASP A 263 -26.50 -19.91 -12.31
CA ASP A 263 -26.24 -21.33 -12.21
C ASP A 263 -27.33 -22.20 -12.82
N ILE A 264 -28.61 -21.91 -12.54
CA ILE A 264 -29.76 -22.67 -13.07
C ILE A 264 -29.93 -22.49 -14.59
N ARG A 265 -29.38 -21.41 -15.17
CA ARG A 265 -29.35 -21.15 -16.62
C ARG A 265 -28.08 -21.68 -17.30
N GLY A 266 -27.20 -22.36 -16.56
CA GLY A 266 -25.99 -22.96 -17.12
C GLY A 266 -24.77 -22.04 -17.18
N PHE A 267 -24.83 -20.83 -16.60
CA PHE A 267 -23.74 -19.85 -16.60
C PHE A 267 -22.82 -19.94 -15.36
N ARG A 268 -22.55 -21.14 -14.86
CA ARG A 268 -21.73 -21.39 -13.64
C ARG A 268 -20.34 -20.82 -13.69
N ARG A 269 -19.77 -20.60 -14.89
CA ARG A 269 -18.42 -20.05 -15.06
C ARG A 269 -18.37 -18.52 -14.98
N VAL A 270 -19.51 -17.85 -15.15
CA VAL A 270 -19.61 -16.39 -15.11
C VAL A 270 -19.27 -15.91 -13.71
N LYS A 271 -18.29 -15.01 -13.62
CA LYS A 271 -17.79 -14.48 -12.35
C LYS A 271 -18.64 -13.32 -11.83
N ILE A 272 -18.80 -13.21 -10.53
CA ILE A 272 -19.45 -12.09 -9.88
C ILE A 272 -18.37 -11.16 -9.33
N PHE A 273 -18.25 -10.00 -9.95
CA PHE A 273 -17.33 -8.92 -9.57
C PHE A 273 -18.11 -7.84 -8.81
N VAL A 274 -17.63 -7.46 -7.63
CA VAL A 274 -18.33 -6.50 -6.77
C VAL A 274 -17.48 -5.26 -6.55
N SER A 275 -18.10 -4.09 -6.58
CA SER A 275 -17.45 -2.81 -6.30
C SER A 275 -18.40 -1.84 -5.59
N GLY A 276 -17.95 -0.60 -5.31
CA GLY A 276 -18.78 0.41 -4.66
C GLY A 276 -18.73 0.39 -3.13
N GLY A 277 -17.81 1.17 -2.54
CA GLY A 277 -17.72 1.42 -1.10
C GLY A 277 -17.26 0.22 -0.26
N LEU A 278 -16.47 -0.68 -0.84
CA LEU A 278 -15.97 -1.87 -0.16
C LEU A 278 -14.85 -1.56 0.85
N ASN A 279 -14.85 -2.28 1.96
CA ASN A 279 -13.84 -2.27 3.02
C ASN A 279 -13.56 -3.71 3.49
N GLU A 280 -12.73 -3.89 4.51
CA GLU A 280 -12.36 -5.20 5.07
C GLU A 280 -13.59 -6.06 5.41
N GLU A 281 -14.55 -5.48 6.13
CA GLU A 281 -15.76 -6.19 6.57
C GLU A 281 -16.66 -6.61 5.39
N SER A 282 -16.93 -5.67 4.47
CA SER A 282 -17.76 -5.98 3.31
C SER A 282 -17.11 -7.03 2.39
N VAL A 283 -15.79 -6.97 2.19
CA VAL A 283 -15.07 -7.99 1.40
C VAL A 283 -15.20 -9.37 2.04
N ARG A 284 -15.16 -9.47 3.38
CA ARG A 284 -15.37 -10.73 4.11
C ARG A 284 -16.77 -11.29 3.86
N VAL A 285 -17.80 -10.50 4.17
CA VAL A 285 -19.20 -10.90 4.03
C VAL A 285 -19.55 -11.29 2.59
N LEU A 286 -19.13 -10.46 1.62
CA LEU A 286 -19.46 -10.69 0.21
C LEU A 286 -18.63 -11.84 -0.40
N SER A 287 -17.44 -12.12 0.14
CA SER A 287 -16.67 -13.31 -0.20
C SER A 287 -17.42 -14.60 0.17
N GLU A 288 -18.02 -14.62 1.35
CA GLU A 288 -18.82 -15.74 1.86
C GLU A 288 -20.13 -15.89 1.09
N ALA A 289 -20.70 -14.78 0.61
CA ALA A 289 -21.91 -14.77 -0.21
C ALA A 289 -21.70 -15.26 -1.65
N GLY A 290 -20.45 -15.44 -2.10
CA GLY A 290 -20.16 -16.00 -3.43
C GLY A 290 -19.59 -15.01 -4.45
N ALA A 291 -19.22 -13.77 -4.06
CA ALA A 291 -18.47 -12.89 -4.94
C ALA A 291 -17.11 -13.49 -5.31
N ASP A 292 -16.71 -13.38 -6.56
CA ASP A 292 -15.45 -13.94 -7.10
C ASP A 292 -14.32 -12.91 -7.15
N ALA A 293 -14.64 -11.62 -7.27
CA ALA A 293 -13.67 -10.55 -7.39
C ALA A 293 -14.20 -9.23 -6.83
N PHE A 294 -13.26 -8.32 -6.48
CA PHE A 294 -13.57 -7.06 -5.82
C PHE A 294 -12.85 -5.88 -6.46
N GLY A 295 -13.56 -4.76 -6.63
CA GLY A 295 -13.01 -3.46 -6.94
C GLY A 295 -13.00 -2.58 -5.69
N VAL A 296 -11.83 -2.36 -5.10
CA VAL A 296 -11.69 -1.62 -3.84
C VAL A 296 -11.18 -0.22 -4.13
N GLY A 297 -11.88 0.79 -3.66
CA GLY A 297 -11.57 2.19 -3.91
C GLY A 297 -11.05 2.91 -2.68
N THR A 298 -11.91 3.75 -2.11
CA THR A 298 -11.60 4.70 -1.05
C THR A 298 -10.95 4.08 0.20
N SER A 299 -11.28 2.85 0.55
CA SER A 299 -10.69 2.18 1.72
C SER A 299 -9.19 1.92 1.60
N VAL A 300 -8.65 1.91 0.37
CA VAL A 300 -7.21 1.82 0.10
C VAL A 300 -6.63 3.20 -0.22
N SER A 301 -7.21 3.95 -1.16
CA SER A 301 -6.66 5.25 -1.56
C SER A 301 -6.71 6.31 -0.44
N ASN A 302 -7.70 6.24 0.44
CA ASN A 302 -7.84 7.10 1.61
C ASN A 302 -7.56 6.33 2.91
N ALA A 303 -6.71 5.32 2.85
CA ALA A 303 -6.23 4.65 4.05
C ALA A 303 -5.57 5.68 4.99
N PRO A 304 -5.69 5.49 6.32
CA PRO A 304 -4.99 6.38 7.23
C PRO A 304 -3.48 6.30 6.99
N THR A 305 -2.81 7.44 7.01
CA THR A 305 -1.35 7.52 7.00
C THR A 305 -0.80 6.84 8.25
N LEU A 306 0.34 6.17 8.11
CA LEU A 306 1.08 5.70 9.28
C LEU A 306 1.96 6.84 9.80
N ASN A 307 1.88 7.11 11.11
CA ASN A 307 2.60 8.22 11.72
C ASN A 307 4.05 7.81 12.02
N PHE A 308 4.93 8.02 11.05
CA PHE A 308 6.36 7.91 11.29
C PHE A 308 6.93 9.21 11.84
N ALA A 309 7.98 9.09 12.64
CA ALA A 309 8.75 10.21 13.19
C ALA A 309 10.25 9.89 13.10
N LEU A 310 11.05 10.92 12.82
CA LEU A 310 12.50 10.84 12.83
C LEU A 310 13.04 11.45 14.11
N ASP A 311 13.93 10.73 14.78
CA ASP A 311 14.56 11.12 16.05
C ASP A 311 16.07 10.92 16.00
N ILE A 312 16.86 11.93 16.37
CA ILE A 312 18.31 11.78 16.55
C ILE A 312 18.57 10.89 17.79
N ILE A 313 19.38 9.88 17.61
CA ILE A 313 19.71 8.87 18.63
C ILE A 313 21.18 8.75 18.95
N ASP A 314 22.03 9.36 18.13
CA ASP A 314 23.49 9.48 18.35
C ASP A 314 23.95 10.80 17.73
N LEU A 315 24.85 11.51 18.43
CA LEU A 315 25.47 12.73 17.95
C LEU A 315 26.97 12.69 18.31
N GLU A 316 27.84 12.71 17.30
CA GLU A 316 29.30 12.62 17.47
C GLU A 316 29.74 11.41 18.32
N GLY A 317 29.06 10.26 18.15
CA GLY A 317 29.29 9.03 18.93
C GLY A 317 28.79 9.07 20.38
N LYS A 318 28.06 10.14 20.75
CA LYS A 318 27.39 10.22 22.06
C LYS A 318 25.96 9.77 21.93
N LEU A 319 25.57 8.82 22.77
CA LEU A 319 24.20 8.35 22.84
C LEU A 319 23.30 9.48 23.35
N VAL A 320 22.40 9.94 22.49
CA VAL A 320 21.45 11.00 22.79
C VAL A 320 20.05 10.56 22.39
N ALA A 321 19.04 11.07 23.04
CA ALA A 321 17.66 10.94 22.60
C ALA A 321 16.81 11.98 23.27
N LYS A 322 15.77 12.46 22.60
CA LYS A 322 14.75 13.26 23.29
C LYS A 322 14.01 12.40 24.32
N ARG A 323 13.39 13.06 25.32
CA ARG A 323 12.60 12.37 26.36
C ARG A 323 11.58 11.41 25.76
N GLY A 324 11.56 10.17 26.24
CA GLY A 324 10.68 9.10 25.78
C GLY A 324 11.21 8.28 24.60
N LYS A 325 12.48 8.51 24.18
CA LYS A 325 13.16 7.72 23.15
C LYS A 325 14.42 7.09 23.71
N LEU A 326 14.86 5.99 23.10
CA LEU A 326 16.10 5.28 23.47
C LEU A 326 17.24 5.68 22.53
N GLY A 327 18.33 6.19 23.10
CA GLY A 327 19.53 6.54 22.35
C GLY A 327 20.29 5.33 21.80
N GLY A 328 21.09 5.58 20.78
CA GLY A 328 21.98 4.57 20.16
C GLY A 328 21.33 3.80 19.02
N LYS A 329 22.17 3.45 18.04
CA LYS A 329 21.78 2.71 16.83
C LYS A 329 21.32 1.30 17.20
N LYS A 330 20.19 0.91 16.67
CA LYS A 330 19.51 -0.38 16.93
C LYS A 330 19.51 -1.24 15.68
N GLN A 331 19.24 -2.53 15.83
CA GLN A 331 18.93 -3.47 14.77
C GLN A 331 17.66 -4.22 15.14
N VAL A 332 16.79 -4.44 14.16
CA VAL A 332 15.63 -5.30 14.27
C VAL A 332 16.00 -6.70 13.79
N TRP A 333 15.89 -7.66 14.67
CA TRP A 333 16.21 -9.06 14.40
C TRP A 333 14.93 -9.86 14.23
N ARG A 334 14.60 -10.22 13.01
CA ARG A 334 13.38 -10.95 12.64
C ARG A 334 13.61 -12.45 12.56
N CYS A 335 12.69 -13.20 13.13
CA CYS A 335 12.58 -14.64 12.85
C CYS A 335 11.85 -14.84 11.51
N PRO A 336 12.49 -15.44 10.49
CA PRO A 336 11.81 -15.63 9.18
C PRO A 336 10.64 -16.62 9.25
N LYS A 337 10.56 -17.46 10.28
CA LYS A 337 9.48 -18.43 10.47
C LYS A 337 8.28 -17.85 11.21
N CYS A 338 8.52 -17.14 12.32
CA CYS A 338 7.45 -16.63 13.19
C CYS A 338 7.08 -15.17 12.89
N LEU A 339 7.92 -14.46 12.14
CA LEU A 339 7.87 -13.00 11.92
C LEU A 339 7.94 -12.18 13.23
N THR A 340 8.39 -12.82 14.32
CA THR A 340 8.62 -12.16 15.61
C THR A 340 9.91 -11.35 15.55
N ASP A 341 9.84 -10.11 15.99
CA ASP A 341 10.97 -9.18 16.01
C ASP A 341 11.54 -8.99 17.42
N THR A 342 12.85 -8.77 17.46
CA THR A 342 13.59 -8.38 18.67
C THR A 342 14.49 -7.20 18.31
N VAL A 343 14.31 -6.08 19.01
CA VAL A 343 15.13 -4.88 18.83
C VAL A 343 16.28 -4.88 19.82
N LEU A 344 17.50 -4.82 19.31
CA LEU A 344 18.73 -4.79 20.12
C LEU A 344 19.66 -3.67 19.65
N PRO A 345 20.61 -3.20 20.49
CA PRO A 345 21.71 -2.36 20.02
C PRO A 345 22.41 -2.98 18.81
N SER A 346 22.73 -2.18 17.80
CA SER A 346 23.25 -2.66 16.51
C SER A 346 24.51 -3.52 16.61
N LYS A 347 25.31 -3.34 17.68
CA LYS A 347 26.54 -4.12 17.96
C LYS A 347 26.27 -5.41 18.74
N ALA A 348 25.04 -5.66 19.16
CA ALA A 348 24.70 -6.88 19.88
C ALA A 348 24.70 -8.10 18.94
N PRO A 349 25.07 -9.28 19.43
CA PRO A 349 25.03 -10.49 18.63
C PRO A 349 23.57 -10.83 18.24
N SER A 350 23.41 -11.53 17.10
CA SER A 350 22.11 -12.03 16.64
C SER A 350 21.45 -12.91 17.71
N PRO A 351 20.25 -12.57 18.20
CA PRO A 351 19.53 -13.37 19.17
C PRO A 351 18.90 -14.61 18.50
N LYS A 352 18.56 -15.60 19.32
CA LYS A 352 17.61 -16.63 18.87
C LYS A 352 16.19 -16.10 19.01
N CYS A 353 15.31 -16.53 18.11
CA CYS A 353 13.89 -16.23 18.21
C CYS A 353 13.33 -16.61 19.60
N ALA A 354 12.60 -15.71 20.22
CA ALA A 354 12.02 -15.94 21.52
C ALA A 354 10.98 -17.07 21.54
N GLU A 355 10.23 -17.21 20.44
CA GLU A 355 9.17 -18.22 20.30
C GLU A 355 9.73 -19.59 19.88
N CYS A 356 10.29 -19.68 18.68
CA CYS A 356 10.70 -20.98 18.09
C CYS A 356 12.16 -21.34 18.31
N LYS A 357 12.96 -20.46 18.96
CA LYS A 357 14.41 -20.61 19.19
C LYS A 357 15.25 -20.72 17.90
N GLY A 358 14.63 -20.43 16.74
CA GLY A 358 15.30 -20.41 15.44
C GLY A 358 16.29 -19.24 15.28
N LYS A 359 16.98 -19.21 14.16
CA LYS A 359 17.85 -18.09 13.77
C LYS A 359 17.02 -16.86 13.43
N THR A 360 17.58 -15.68 13.70
CA THR A 360 17.02 -14.39 13.30
C THR A 360 17.92 -13.71 12.27
N GLU A 361 17.34 -12.82 11.49
CA GLU A 361 18.00 -12.06 10.43
C GLU A 361 17.86 -10.55 10.68
N PRO A 362 18.88 -9.74 10.31
CA PRO A 362 18.81 -8.29 10.46
C PRO A 362 17.90 -7.70 9.40
N MET A 363 16.98 -6.84 9.82
CA MET A 363 16.00 -6.19 8.93
C MET A 363 16.54 -4.86 8.36
N LEU A 364 17.29 -4.09 9.15
CA LEU A 364 17.88 -2.83 8.67
C LEU A 364 19.13 -3.12 7.87
N LYS A 365 19.01 -3.00 6.55
CA LYS A 365 20.05 -3.28 5.58
C LYS A 365 20.56 -2.00 4.94
N PRO A 366 21.83 -1.93 4.50
CA PRO A 366 22.36 -0.78 3.78
C PRO A 366 21.54 -0.54 2.50
N LEU A 367 21.03 0.69 2.33
CA LEU A 367 20.28 1.12 1.15
C LEU A 367 21.09 2.12 0.32
N VAL A 368 21.61 3.15 0.99
CA VAL A 368 22.47 4.17 0.40
C VAL A 368 23.78 4.24 1.20
N LYS A 369 24.90 4.40 0.52
CA LYS A 369 26.23 4.56 1.12
C LYS A 369 26.91 5.78 0.50
N ASP A 370 27.24 6.78 1.32
CA ASP A 370 27.85 8.04 0.86
C ASP A 370 27.13 8.61 -0.38
N GLY A 371 25.78 8.71 -0.29
CA GLY A 371 24.93 9.21 -1.36
C GLY A 371 24.81 8.31 -2.60
N LYS A 372 25.30 7.09 -2.56
CA LYS A 372 25.15 6.13 -3.67
C LYS A 372 24.19 5.02 -3.29
N ILE A 373 23.20 4.77 -4.12
CA ILE A 373 22.31 3.61 -3.96
C ILE A 373 23.16 2.33 -4.16
N ILE A 374 23.24 1.50 -3.13
CA ILE A 374 24.03 0.25 -3.15
C ILE A 374 23.15 -1.00 -3.06
N ALA A 375 21.90 -0.85 -2.65
CA ALA A 375 20.95 -1.96 -2.65
C ALA A 375 20.35 -2.15 -4.04
N GLU A 376 20.04 -3.39 -4.39
CA GLU A 376 19.18 -3.70 -5.52
C GLU A 376 17.72 -3.32 -5.15
N LEU A 377 17.15 -2.38 -5.91
CA LEU A 377 15.74 -1.97 -5.74
C LEU A 377 14.84 -3.02 -6.39
N ALA A 378 14.07 -3.71 -5.57
CA ALA A 378 13.22 -4.80 -6.04
C ALA A 378 12.05 -4.28 -6.88
N LYS A 379 11.69 -5.02 -7.93
CA LYS A 379 10.52 -4.68 -8.77
C LYS A 379 9.21 -4.85 -7.99
N PRO A 380 8.16 -4.06 -8.29
CA PRO A 380 6.88 -4.09 -7.58
C PRO A 380 6.28 -5.50 -7.45
N LYS A 381 6.40 -6.34 -8.47
CA LYS A 381 5.93 -7.73 -8.44
C LYS A 381 6.63 -8.57 -7.36
N ALA A 382 7.95 -8.47 -7.26
CA ALA A 382 8.72 -9.21 -6.24
C ALA A 382 8.39 -8.71 -4.82
N ILE A 383 8.21 -7.40 -4.65
CA ILE A 383 7.79 -6.82 -3.37
C ILE A 383 6.40 -7.33 -2.98
N ARG A 384 5.46 -7.35 -3.92
CA ARG A 384 4.11 -7.89 -3.71
C ARG A 384 4.14 -9.35 -3.27
N GLU A 385 4.92 -10.20 -3.93
CA GLU A 385 5.08 -11.61 -3.57
C GLU A 385 5.65 -11.78 -2.15
N TYR A 386 6.62 -10.95 -1.79
CA TYR A 386 7.20 -10.90 -0.45
C TYR A 386 6.17 -10.48 0.61
N VAL A 387 5.35 -9.45 0.34
CA VAL A 387 4.25 -9.04 1.23
C VAL A 387 3.28 -10.20 1.43
N LEU A 388 2.80 -10.80 0.34
CA LEU A 388 1.81 -11.88 0.40
C LEU A 388 2.30 -13.08 1.19
N GLU A 389 3.59 -13.42 1.07
CA GLU A 389 4.18 -14.52 1.85
C GLU A 389 4.15 -14.24 3.35
N GLN A 390 4.56 -13.02 3.76
CA GLN A 390 4.57 -12.65 5.18
C GLN A 390 3.17 -12.62 5.78
N VAL A 391 2.19 -12.00 5.09
CA VAL A 391 0.86 -11.82 5.67
C VAL A 391 0.04 -13.11 5.77
N LYS A 392 0.44 -14.20 5.13
CA LYS A 392 -0.25 -15.50 5.24
C LYS A 392 -0.40 -15.95 6.69
N SER A 393 0.66 -15.83 7.46
CA SER A 393 0.72 -16.32 8.85
C SER A 393 0.25 -15.31 9.91
N LEU A 394 0.05 -14.04 9.55
CA LEU A 394 -0.28 -12.98 10.50
C LEU A 394 -1.77 -12.94 10.84
N SER A 395 -2.11 -12.56 12.08
CA SER A 395 -3.48 -12.20 12.45
C SER A 395 -3.83 -10.79 11.96
N LEU A 396 -5.11 -10.57 11.64
CA LEU A 396 -5.66 -9.24 11.38
C LEU A 396 -6.07 -8.51 12.65
N GLU A 397 -6.21 -9.22 13.73
CA GLU A 397 -6.60 -8.69 15.04
C GLU A 397 -5.38 -8.65 15.96
N SER A 398 -5.29 -7.60 16.76
CA SER A 398 -4.31 -7.55 17.85
C SER A 398 -4.63 -8.69 18.82
N ALA A 399 -3.60 -9.37 19.32
CA ALA A 399 -3.80 -10.29 20.43
C ALA A 399 -4.44 -9.49 21.57
N VAL A 400 -5.63 -9.90 21.99
CA VAL A 400 -6.28 -9.31 23.18
C VAL A 400 -5.37 -9.65 24.35
N SER A 401 -4.67 -8.62 24.87
CA SER A 401 -3.82 -8.72 26.08
C SER A 401 -4.68 -8.82 27.34
#